data_eb45f8b82e156ca22038a8b7320af3c4
#
_entry.id   eb45f8b82e156ca22038a8b7320af3c4
#
_cell.length_a   1.000
_cell.length_b   1.000
_cell.length_c   1.000
_cell.angle_alpha   90.00
_cell.angle_beta   90.00
_cell.angle_gamma   90.00
#
_symmetry.space_group_name_H-M   'P 1'
#
loop_
_entity.id
_entity.type
_entity.pdbx_description
1 polymer ?
#
loop_
_entity_poly.entity_id
_entity_poly.type
_entity_poly.pdbx_seq_one_letter_code
_entity_poly.pdbx_strand_id
1 'polypeptide(L)'
;MTELQTPAPTQTMPPTRLAPRKPSRKKLIRRVIAIVVAAAILGGIIFGMWFLVFRKADSQGDIYFEYASIGSIQSTAQGSGSASAKESATITVPANGMVQELLAAVGDTVTAGQPLFTIYSQTAQDALAAAQEQMNALNEKQASLTLRAPFSGKLVEVTEFHDGDIVGEGSTVATLVNDKKLKVSLYFSYAYDGMIQKGQTAEISIPSMMYTTSTGKVEEINKVSYITPEGGVYFEVVLSFDNPGTLTAGMAASAWLTAADGTPIYPYDSGTTDYYQTQVLTTKAGGPLVRSNLHNYANVSSGDVLLTMSGESLDEQITTAREALEKAQADMAALNAVAPIDGSIVSCTLVEGGEVKAGDAVVTISNTTTMVVSITLDNQNIGFVKLGDLITLNDYNGNTYMGTVTNISTQGEVGQGMSTFPVTLEVDNSAGTLYAGSWLDYSFVTSQSADCVLVPTTAVKSVLDAQGNKQTVVFVYRDERPDNTVELDPSITGVPTEEDGYYPVLVETGINDTKSVEIVSGVNDGDQVFINYTVTEGSDSSSGGIVLG
;
A
#
# COMPACT_ATOMS: atom_id res chain seq x y z
N MET A 1 16.49 57.59 0.66
CA MET A 1 17.61 58.14 1.43
C MET A 1 18.75 57.18 1.23
N THR A 2 19.78 57.39 0.48
CA THR A 2 20.68 58.49 0.28
C THR A 2 21.33 58.33 -1.09
N GLU A 3 21.30 59.39 -1.87
CA GLU A 3 22.05 59.63 -3.09
C GLU A 3 23.55 59.59 -2.86
N LEU A 4 24.31 59.21 -3.87
CA LEU A 4 25.69 59.74 -4.09
C LEU A 4 26.01 59.70 -5.59
N GLN A 5 25.88 60.74 -6.15
CA GLN A 5 26.64 61.67 -6.98
C GLN A 5 27.83 61.13 -7.77
N THR A 6 27.70 61.30 -9.07
CA THR A 6 28.72 61.29 -10.14
C THR A 6 29.62 62.55 -10.08
N PRO A 7 30.90 62.46 -10.44
CA PRO A 7 31.65 63.64 -10.83
C PRO A 7 31.88 63.72 -12.36
N ALA A 8 31.87 64.98 -12.83
CA ALA A 8 31.89 65.44 -14.19
C ALA A 8 33.32 65.47 -14.81
N PRO A 9 33.46 65.68 -16.15
CA PRO A 9 34.71 65.53 -16.89
C PRO A 9 35.55 66.77 -16.96
N THR A 10 36.84 66.55 -17.01
CA THR A 10 37.88 67.58 -17.16
C THR A 10 38.16 67.91 -18.64
N GLN A 11 38.07 69.11 -19.00
CA GLN A 11 38.46 69.68 -20.30
C GLN A 11 39.95 69.89 -20.38
N THR A 12 40.54 69.53 -21.54
CA THR A 12 41.89 69.93 -21.91
C THR A 12 41.88 70.77 -23.19
N MET A 13 42.57 71.87 -23.14
CA MET A 13 42.76 72.88 -24.19
C MET A 13 43.67 72.44 -25.34
N PRO A 14 43.57 73.03 -26.52
CA PRO A 14 44.31 72.65 -27.73
C PRO A 14 45.66 73.37 -27.84
N PRO A 15 46.65 72.79 -28.53
CA PRO A 15 47.91 73.46 -28.78
C PRO A 15 47.95 74.23 -30.11
N THR A 16 48.73 75.21 -30.09
CA THR A 16 48.96 76.28 -31.05
C THR A 16 49.60 75.78 -32.36
N ARG A 17 49.15 76.38 -33.48
CA ARG A 17 49.70 76.20 -34.84
C ARG A 17 51.03 76.98 -35.02
N LEU A 18 51.95 76.28 -35.68
CA LEU A 18 53.13 76.95 -36.32
C LEU A 18 53.07 76.73 -37.84
N ALA A 19 53.34 77.73 -38.64
CA ALA A 19 53.19 77.82 -40.08
C ALA A 19 54.33 77.18 -40.87
N PRO A 20 54.08 76.71 -42.10
CA PRO A 20 55.10 75.94 -42.88
C PRO A 20 55.96 76.81 -43.80
N ARG A 21 57.22 76.47 -43.83
CA ARG A 21 58.17 76.96 -44.84
C ARG A 21 58.15 76.10 -46.14
N LYS A 22 58.01 76.70 -47.32
CA LYS A 22 58.06 76.09 -48.67
C LYS A 22 59.39 75.50 -49.02
N PRO A 23 59.50 74.25 -49.52
CA PRO A 23 60.76 73.67 -50.05
C PRO A 23 60.89 73.87 -51.55
N SER A 24 62.12 73.98 -52.01
CA SER A 24 62.50 74.24 -53.39
C SER A 24 62.28 73.07 -54.35
N ARG A 25 61.85 73.30 -55.60
CA ARG A 25 61.34 72.39 -56.61
C ARG A 25 62.37 71.25 -57.03
N LYS A 26 63.68 71.39 -56.79
CA LYS A 26 64.65 70.31 -57.16
C LYS A 26 64.77 69.16 -56.18
N LYS A 27 64.29 69.34 -54.90
CA LYS A 27 64.26 68.20 -53.92
C LYS A 27 62.99 67.35 -54.01
N LEU A 28 61.93 67.89 -54.64
CA LEU A 28 60.64 67.25 -54.78
C LEU A 28 60.67 66.08 -55.79
N ILE A 29 61.35 66.33 -56.94
CA ILE A 29 61.43 65.28 -58.02
C ILE A 29 62.19 64.07 -57.58
N ARG A 30 63.32 64.21 -56.84
CA ARG A 30 64.06 63.05 -56.30
C ARG A 30 63.32 62.30 -55.24
N ARG A 31 62.44 62.93 -54.47
CA ARG A 31 61.62 62.26 -53.47
C ARG A 31 60.46 61.48 -54.13
N VAL A 32 59.89 62.02 -55.20
CA VAL A 32 58.77 61.35 -55.93
C VAL A 32 59.33 60.09 -56.64
N ILE A 33 60.50 60.16 -57.24
CA ILE A 33 61.10 58.97 -57.86
C ILE A 33 61.45 57.91 -56.79
N ALA A 34 62.00 58.34 -55.65
CA ALA A 34 62.30 57.41 -54.55
C ALA A 34 61.03 56.75 -53.98
N ILE A 35 59.93 57.46 -53.91
CA ILE A 35 58.62 56.93 -53.46
C ILE A 35 58.04 55.93 -54.48
N VAL A 36 58.12 56.23 -55.77
CA VAL A 36 57.61 55.32 -56.80
C VAL A 36 58.44 54.02 -56.86
N VAL A 37 59.78 54.11 -56.72
CA VAL A 37 60.60 52.90 -56.64
C VAL A 37 60.37 52.10 -55.36
N ALA A 38 60.18 52.78 -54.22
CA ALA A 38 59.81 52.10 -52.97
C ALA A 38 58.41 51.42 -53.03
N ALA A 39 57.42 52.09 -53.68
CA ALA A 39 56.09 51.53 -53.89
C ALA A 39 56.14 50.33 -54.88
N ALA A 40 56.95 50.32 -55.88
CA ALA A 40 57.09 49.21 -56.80
C ALA A 40 57.81 47.99 -56.13
N ILE A 41 58.79 48.23 -55.26
CA ILE A 41 59.43 47.17 -54.46
C ILE A 41 58.43 46.62 -53.42
N LEU A 42 57.65 47.50 -52.73
CA LEU A 42 56.66 47.08 -51.80
C LEU A 42 55.49 46.27 -52.48
N GLY A 43 55.09 46.74 -53.66
CA GLY A 43 54.06 46.03 -54.46
C GLY A 43 54.59 44.65 -54.94
N GLY A 44 55.85 44.56 -55.30
CA GLY A 44 56.49 43.27 -55.65
C GLY A 44 56.62 42.30 -54.48
N ILE A 45 56.92 42.84 -53.29
CA ILE A 45 56.93 42.03 -52.05
C ILE A 45 55.54 41.60 -51.64
N ILE A 46 54.58 42.47 -51.71
CA ILE A 46 53.15 42.12 -51.39
C ILE A 46 52.64 41.12 -52.42
N PHE A 47 52.87 41.30 -53.68
CA PHE A 47 52.49 40.36 -54.72
C PHE A 47 53.19 38.99 -54.59
N GLY A 48 54.48 39.01 -54.26
CA GLY A 48 55.25 37.80 -53.98
C GLY A 48 54.74 37.07 -52.73
N MET A 49 54.44 37.85 -51.69
CA MET A 49 53.91 37.27 -50.47
C MET A 49 52.47 36.78 -50.67
N TRP A 50 51.62 37.51 -51.45
CA TRP A 50 50.30 37.05 -51.85
C TRP A 50 50.33 35.79 -52.69
N PHE A 51 51.29 35.71 -53.64
CA PHE A 51 51.47 34.54 -54.46
C PHE A 51 51.97 33.32 -53.68
N LEU A 52 52.87 33.53 -52.65
CA LEU A 52 53.29 32.47 -51.74
C LEU A 52 52.20 32.01 -50.76
N VAL A 53 51.41 32.96 -50.26
CA VAL A 53 50.32 32.63 -49.28
C VAL A 53 49.09 32.05 -49.95
N PHE A 54 48.79 32.42 -51.19
CA PHE A 54 47.62 31.90 -51.93
C PHE A 54 47.94 30.78 -52.91
N ARG A 55 49.18 30.32 -52.93
CA ARG A 55 49.50 29.02 -53.55
C ARG A 55 48.92 27.97 -52.61
N LYS A 56 47.66 27.51 -52.86
CA LYS A 56 47.13 26.31 -52.20
C LYS A 56 48.17 25.21 -52.44
N ALA A 57 48.89 24.83 -51.40
CA ALA A 57 49.49 23.50 -51.35
C ALA A 57 48.29 22.56 -51.18
N ASP A 58 47.88 21.88 -52.21
CA ASP A 58 47.10 20.67 -52.11
C ASP A 58 47.97 19.61 -51.42
N SER A 59 48.11 19.72 -50.09
CA SER A 59 48.60 18.63 -49.27
C SER A 59 47.35 17.83 -48.89
N GLN A 60 46.82 17.04 -49.80
CA GLN A 60 46.05 15.87 -49.40
C GLN A 60 47.02 15.02 -48.57
N GLY A 61 46.70 14.78 -47.29
CA GLY A 61 47.43 13.85 -46.45
C GLY A 61 47.40 12.45 -47.05
N ASP A 62 48.24 11.57 -46.59
CA ASP A 62 48.23 10.17 -47.03
C ASP A 62 46.87 9.54 -46.70
N ILE A 63 46.34 8.72 -47.62
CA ILE A 63 45.08 8.02 -47.45
C ILE A 63 45.20 6.97 -46.36
N TYR A 64 44.43 7.09 -45.29
CA TYR A 64 44.25 6.06 -44.28
C TYR A 64 43.08 5.16 -44.67
N PHE A 65 43.35 3.85 -44.71
CA PHE A 65 42.41 2.82 -45.13
C PHE A 65 42.44 1.62 -44.20
N GLU A 66 41.37 0.85 -44.21
CA GLU A 66 41.31 -0.48 -43.57
C GLU A 66 40.76 -1.50 -44.57
N TYR A 67 40.85 -2.77 -44.22
CA TYR A 67 40.31 -3.85 -45.07
C TYR A 67 38.98 -4.31 -44.52
N ALA A 68 38.00 -4.46 -45.41
CA ALA A 68 36.77 -5.14 -45.07
C ALA A 68 37.06 -6.60 -44.69
N SER A 69 36.44 -7.11 -43.65
CA SER A 69 36.71 -8.47 -43.18
C SER A 69 35.38 -9.18 -42.82
N ILE A 70 35.38 -10.50 -43.04
CA ILE A 70 34.27 -11.33 -42.56
C ILE A 70 34.36 -11.47 -41.02
N GLY A 71 33.26 -11.20 -40.35
CA GLY A 71 33.17 -11.28 -38.91
C GLY A 71 31.75 -11.48 -38.40
N SER A 72 31.61 -11.39 -37.11
CA SER A 72 30.28 -11.34 -36.48
C SER A 72 30.09 -10.00 -35.78
N ILE A 73 28.91 -9.46 -35.89
CA ILE A 73 28.52 -8.21 -35.25
C ILE A 73 27.24 -8.41 -34.48
N GLN A 74 27.15 -7.76 -33.34
CA GLN A 74 25.93 -7.75 -32.54
C GLN A 74 25.61 -6.33 -32.07
N SER A 75 24.34 -5.99 -32.14
CA SER A 75 23.81 -4.78 -31.50
C SER A 75 23.29 -5.11 -30.12
N THR A 76 23.64 -4.30 -29.15
CA THR A 76 23.21 -4.50 -27.75
C THR A 76 22.45 -3.28 -27.25
N ALA A 77 21.31 -3.52 -26.60
CA ALA A 77 20.64 -2.51 -25.80
C ALA A 77 21.27 -2.50 -24.40
N GLN A 78 21.49 -1.31 -23.89
CA GLN A 78 22.09 -1.08 -22.57
C GLN A 78 21.30 -0.01 -21.83
N GLY A 79 21.33 -0.09 -20.52
CA GLY A 79 20.72 0.88 -19.61
C GLY A 79 20.93 0.46 -18.18
N SER A 80 20.23 1.11 -17.25
CA SER A 80 20.37 0.80 -15.84
C SER A 80 19.02 0.57 -15.17
N GLY A 81 19.04 -0.14 -14.06
CA GLY A 81 17.88 -0.42 -13.23
C GLY A 81 18.24 -0.48 -11.75
N SER A 82 17.24 -0.42 -10.90
CA SER A 82 17.41 -0.50 -9.45
C SER A 82 16.95 -1.84 -8.91
N ALA A 83 17.71 -2.41 -8.00
CA ALA A 83 17.40 -3.64 -7.30
C ALA A 83 16.56 -3.35 -6.05
N SER A 84 15.54 -4.16 -5.81
CA SER A 84 14.73 -4.18 -4.59
C SER A 84 14.53 -5.61 -4.14
N ALA A 85 14.18 -5.80 -2.88
CA ALA A 85 13.77 -7.12 -2.41
C ALA A 85 12.46 -7.54 -3.08
N LYS A 86 12.28 -8.82 -3.37
CA LYS A 86 11.04 -9.34 -3.98
C LYS A 86 9.83 -9.11 -3.10
N GLU A 87 10.01 -9.30 -1.80
CA GLU A 87 8.99 -9.07 -0.78
C GLU A 87 9.60 -8.29 0.36
N SER A 88 8.86 -7.32 0.86
CA SER A 88 9.23 -6.54 2.04
C SER A 88 7.98 -6.22 2.83
N ALA A 89 8.04 -6.40 4.13
CA ALA A 89 6.96 -6.10 5.05
C ALA A 89 7.47 -5.23 6.20
N THR A 90 6.76 -4.15 6.44
CA THR A 90 7.04 -3.26 7.58
C THR A 90 5.94 -3.42 8.62
N ILE A 91 6.33 -3.73 9.85
CA ILE A 91 5.43 -3.88 10.99
C ILE A 91 5.33 -2.53 11.68
N THR A 92 4.10 -2.06 11.86
CA THR A 92 3.78 -0.83 12.58
C THR A 92 3.04 -1.14 13.88
N VAL A 93 3.30 -0.37 14.91
CA VAL A 93 2.64 -0.52 16.21
C VAL A 93 1.30 0.21 16.21
N PRO A 94 0.17 -0.44 16.57
CA PRO A 94 -1.15 0.19 16.51
C PRO A 94 -1.47 1.09 17.69
N ALA A 95 -0.76 0.94 18.82
CA ALA A 95 -1.04 1.68 20.07
C ALA A 95 0.25 2.03 20.80
N ASN A 96 0.20 3.07 21.63
CA ASN A 96 1.32 3.42 22.52
C ASN A 96 1.56 2.30 23.53
N GLY A 97 2.83 2.01 23.81
CA GLY A 97 3.17 0.96 24.76
C GLY A 97 4.65 0.92 25.13
N MET A 98 5.02 -0.10 25.86
CA MET A 98 6.40 -0.38 26.27
C MET A 98 6.80 -1.77 25.79
N VAL A 99 7.96 -1.88 25.17
CA VAL A 99 8.53 -3.16 24.74
C VAL A 99 8.84 -4.03 25.95
N GLN A 100 8.19 -5.20 26.05
CA GLN A 100 8.44 -6.16 27.12
C GLN A 100 9.57 -7.13 26.76
N GLU A 101 9.55 -7.61 25.52
CA GLU A 101 10.50 -8.61 25.05
C GLU A 101 10.81 -8.38 23.57
N LEU A 102 12.06 -8.51 23.20
CA LEU A 102 12.53 -8.45 21.82
C LEU A 102 13.17 -9.80 21.47
N LEU A 103 12.54 -10.56 20.57
CA LEU A 103 12.92 -11.96 20.25
C LEU A 103 13.78 -12.07 18.99
N ALA A 104 13.96 -10.95 18.26
CA ALA A 104 14.69 -10.95 16.99
C ALA A 104 15.44 -9.62 16.80
N ALA A 105 16.65 -9.69 16.26
CA ALA A 105 17.55 -8.56 16.04
C ALA A 105 17.77 -8.28 14.55
N VAL A 106 18.31 -7.09 14.24
CA VAL A 106 18.70 -6.73 12.88
C VAL A 106 19.74 -7.72 12.35
N GLY A 107 19.49 -8.27 11.17
CA GLY A 107 20.33 -9.29 10.52
C GLY A 107 19.86 -10.73 10.74
N ASP A 108 18.94 -10.97 11.67
CA ASP A 108 18.38 -12.31 11.88
C ASP A 108 17.52 -12.72 10.71
N THR A 109 17.57 -14.01 10.36
CA THR A 109 16.65 -14.62 9.42
C THR A 109 15.44 -15.16 10.17
N VAL A 110 14.25 -14.79 9.72
CA VAL A 110 12.97 -15.18 10.32
C VAL A 110 12.09 -15.89 9.31
N THR A 111 11.21 -16.75 9.81
CA THR A 111 10.19 -17.44 9.01
C THR A 111 8.81 -16.86 9.31
N ALA A 112 7.92 -16.90 8.34
CA ALA A 112 6.54 -16.44 8.52
C ALA A 112 5.88 -17.12 9.73
N GLY A 113 5.25 -16.32 10.60
CA GLY A 113 4.67 -16.77 11.86
C GLY A 113 5.64 -16.81 13.06
N GLN A 114 6.94 -16.55 12.87
CA GLN A 114 7.90 -16.49 13.96
C GLN A 114 7.68 -15.25 14.84
N PRO A 115 7.58 -15.38 16.17
CA PRO A 115 7.45 -14.23 17.07
C PRO A 115 8.67 -13.31 16.98
N LEU A 116 8.42 -11.99 16.99
CA LEU A 116 9.44 -10.96 16.85
C LEU A 116 9.60 -10.12 18.11
N PHE A 117 8.50 -9.70 18.69
CA PHE A 117 8.48 -8.88 19.91
C PHE A 117 7.13 -8.93 20.62
N THR A 118 7.13 -8.54 21.87
CA THR A 118 5.93 -8.28 22.67
C THR A 118 5.94 -6.86 23.22
N ILE A 119 4.82 -6.16 23.12
CA ILE A 119 4.62 -4.81 23.63
C ILE A 119 3.44 -4.82 24.60
N TYR A 120 3.65 -4.30 25.79
CA TYR A 120 2.57 -4.01 26.72
C TYR A 120 1.96 -2.65 26.42
N SER A 121 0.64 -2.61 26.24
CA SER A 121 -0.11 -1.39 26.03
C SER A 121 -1.37 -1.37 26.88
N GLN A 122 -1.42 -0.52 27.89
CA GLN A 122 -2.61 -0.31 28.71
C GLN A 122 -3.75 0.27 27.86
N THR A 123 -3.44 1.19 26.94
CA THR A 123 -4.45 1.81 26.08
C THR A 123 -5.13 0.80 25.14
N ALA A 124 -4.39 -0.17 24.61
CA ALA A 124 -4.97 -1.23 23.78
C ALA A 124 -5.83 -2.20 24.62
N GLN A 125 -5.39 -2.52 25.84
CA GLN A 125 -6.19 -3.35 26.76
C GLN A 125 -7.50 -2.67 27.13
N ASP A 126 -7.44 -1.39 27.49
CA ASP A 126 -8.63 -0.60 27.82
C ASP A 126 -9.57 -0.47 26.63
N ALA A 127 -9.04 -0.27 25.42
CA ALA A 127 -9.83 -0.20 24.19
C ALA A 127 -10.52 -1.54 23.88
N LEU A 128 -9.81 -2.66 24.06
CA LEU A 128 -10.40 -4.00 23.89
C LEU A 128 -11.50 -4.26 24.91
N ALA A 129 -11.26 -3.94 26.19
CA ALA A 129 -12.24 -4.11 27.26
C ALA A 129 -13.49 -3.27 27.01
N ALA A 130 -13.33 -2.00 26.61
CA ALA A 130 -14.44 -1.12 26.29
C ALA A 130 -15.27 -1.60 25.09
N ALA A 131 -14.60 -2.07 24.02
CA ALA A 131 -15.27 -2.63 22.84
C ALA A 131 -16.05 -3.91 23.18
N GLN A 132 -15.48 -4.78 24.03
CA GLN A 132 -16.14 -5.99 24.51
C GLN A 132 -17.36 -5.67 25.36
N GLU A 133 -17.25 -4.71 26.29
CA GLU A 133 -18.35 -4.26 27.12
C GLU A 133 -19.48 -3.67 26.29
N GLN A 134 -19.15 -2.82 25.32
CA GLN A 134 -20.15 -2.25 24.39
C GLN A 134 -20.86 -3.34 23.60
N MET A 135 -20.13 -4.32 23.05
CA MET A 135 -20.71 -5.43 22.32
C MET A 135 -21.65 -6.27 23.20
N ASN A 136 -21.24 -6.55 24.45
CA ASN A 136 -22.06 -7.29 25.40
C ASN A 136 -23.37 -6.53 25.74
N ALA A 137 -23.27 -5.21 25.97
CA ALA A 137 -24.41 -4.38 26.26
C ALA A 137 -25.44 -4.35 25.09
N LEU A 138 -24.94 -4.27 23.86
CA LEU A 138 -25.77 -4.31 22.67
C LEU A 138 -26.42 -5.69 22.45
N ASN A 139 -25.70 -6.77 22.72
CA ASN A 139 -26.25 -8.13 22.66
C ASN A 139 -27.34 -8.35 23.71
N GLU A 140 -27.16 -7.83 24.94
CA GLU A 140 -28.19 -7.87 25.99
C GLU A 140 -29.43 -7.06 25.57
N LYS A 141 -29.21 -5.89 24.97
CA LYS A 141 -30.29 -5.07 24.43
C LYS A 141 -31.04 -5.78 23.30
N GLN A 142 -30.31 -6.44 22.40
CA GLN A 142 -30.91 -7.25 21.33
C GLN A 142 -31.71 -8.43 21.88
N ALA A 143 -31.16 -9.15 22.85
CA ALA A 143 -31.91 -10.22 23.55
C ALA A 143 -33.17 -9.70 24.23
N SER A 144 -33.14 -8.47 24.73
CA SER A 144 -34.24 -7.80 25.40
C SER A 144 -35.39 -7.35 24.48
N LEU A 145 -35.15 -7.32 23.15
CA LEU A 145 -36.21 -7.09 22.16
C LEU A 145 -37.18 -8.26 22.07
N THR A 146 -36.83 -9.41 22.63
CA THR A 146 -37.71 -10.58 22.70
C THR A 146 -38.09 -10.86 24.15
N LEU A 147 -39.32 -10.58 24.51
CA LEU A 147 -39.83 -10.91 25.83
C LEU A 147 -40.26 -12.38 25.86
N ARG A 148 -39.77 -13.12 26.86
CA ARG A 148 -40.08 -14.53 27.05
C ARG A 148 -40.74 -14.75 28.41
N ALA A 149 -41.57 -15.79 28.50
CA ALA A 149 -42.19 -16.21 29.74
C ALA A 149 -41.09 -16.75 30.70
N PRO A 150 -40.91 -16.16 31.91
CA PRO A 150 -39.92 -16.60 32.88
C PRO A 150 -40.25 -17.95 33.53
N PHE A 151 -41.51 -18.29 33.61
CA PHE A 151 -42.01 -19.59 34.11
C PHE A 151 -43.30 -19.99 33.37
N SER A 152 -43.74 -21.25 33.53
CA SER A 152 -44.97 -21.76 32.92
C SER A 152 -46.18 -21.31 33.74
N GLY A 153 -47.19 -20.74 33.08
CA GLY A 153 -48.35 -20.24 33.75
C GLY A 153 -49.42 -19.69 32.78
N LYS A 154 -50.25 -18.82 33.28
CA LYS A 154 -51.35 -18.17 32.55
C LYS A 154 -51.10 -16.65 32.50
N LEU A 155 -51.33 -16.06 31.35
CA LEU A 155 -51.30 -14.60 31.18
C LEU A 155 -52.64 -13.99 31.64
N VAL A 156 -52.56 -12.95 32.45
CA VAL A 156 -53.69 -12.15 32.88
C VAL A 156 -53.35 -10.66 32.73
N GLU A 157 -54.37 -9.81 32.69
CA GLU A 157 -54.19 -8.37 32.55
C GLU A 157 -53.30 -7.99 31.34
N VAL A 158 -53.57 -8.65 30.23
CA VAL A 158 -52.78 -8.44 28.99
C VAL A 158 -53.11 -7.08 28.40
N THR A 159 -52.09 -6.29 28.14
CA THR A 159 -52.19 -5.07 27.34
C THR A 159 -52.30 -5.45 25.86
N GLU A 160 -53.28 -4.93 25.17
CA GLU A 160 -53.46 -5.16 23.74
C GLU A 160 -52.49 -4.30 22.94
N PHE A 161 -51.76 -4.94 22.04
CA PHE A 161 -50.85 -4.30 21.10
C PHE A 161 -51.17 -4.74 19.67
N HIS A 162 -50.98 -3.82 18.71
CA HIS A 162 -51.16 -4.07 17.30
C HIS A 162 -49.80 -4.04 16.59
N ASP A 163 -49.70 -4.73 15.47
CA ASP A 163 -48.48 -4.75 14.66
C ASP A 163 -48.08 -3.32 14.25
N GLY A 164 -46.84 -2.96 14.52
CA GLY A 164 -46.30 -1.63 14.28
C GLY A 164 -46.42 -0.63 15.43
N ASP A 165 -47.13 -0.97 16.52
CA ASP A 165 -47.16 -0.12 17.71
C ASP A 165 -45.77 0.07 18.29
N ILE A 166 -45.50 1.26 18.81
CA ILE A 166 -44.23 1.53 19.49
C ILE A 166 -44.38 1.14 20.96
N VAL A 167 -43.66 0.10 21.35
CA VAL A 167 -43.60 -0.35 22.74
C VAL A 167 -42.43 0.32 23.43
N GLY A 168 -42.68 1.02 24.52
CA GLY A 168 -41.62 1.67 25.32
C GLY A 168 -40.85 0.67 26.19
N GLU A 169 -39.64 1.01 26.58
CA GLU A 169 -38.90 0.30 27.64
C GLU A 169 -39.63 0.48 28.97
N GLY A 170 -39.73 -0.57 29.79
CA GLY A 170 -40.45 -0.58 31.05
C GLY A 170 -41.97 -0.68 30.93
N SER A 171 -42.51 -0.80 29.70
CA SER A 171 -43.97 -0.95 29.52
C SER A 171 -44.47 -2.26 30.11
N THR A 172 -45.52 -2.22 30.91
CA THR A 172 -46.19 -3.42 31.39
C THR A 172 -47.00 -4.03 30.26
N VAL A 173 -46.78 -5.31 29.97
CA VAL A 173 -47.42 -6.02 28.85
C VAL A 173 -48.44 -7.07 29.30
N ALA A 174 -48.22 -7.70 30.44
CA ALA A 174 -49.12 -8.70 31.02
C ALA A 174 -48.66 -9.01 32.45
N THR A 175 -49.54 -9.68 33.18
CA THR A 175 -49.19 -10.35 34.44
C THR A 175 -49.16 -11.87 34.19
N LEU A 176 -48.06 -12.55 34.50
CA LEU A 176 -47.93 -14.00 34.41
C LEU A 176 -48.15 -14.61 35.79
N VAL A 177 -49.08 -15.56 35.88
CA VAL A 177 -49.45 -16.21 37.14
C VAL A 177 -49.30 -17.72 37.01
N ASN A 178 -48.81 -18.36 38.06
CA ASN A 178 -48.87 -19.81 38.15
C ASN A 178 -50.26 -20.19 38.74
N ASP A 179 -51.19 -20.49 37.80
CA ASP A 179 -52.58 -20.84 38.15
C ASP A 179 -52.76 -22.33 38.52
N LYS A 180 -51.71 -23.17 38.36
CA LYS A 180 -51.75 -24.60 38.75
C LYS A 180 -51.62 -24.82 40.25
N LYS A 181 -51.04 -23.85 40.95
CA LYS A 181 -50.95 -23.82 42.41
C LYS A 181 -51.43 -22.51 42.95
N LEU A 182 -52.04 -22.57 44.10
CA LEU A 182 -52.44 -21.41 44.89
C LEU A 182 -51.75 -21.46 46.24
N LYS A 183 -51.67 -20.32 46.89
CA LYS A 183 -51.23 -20.14 48.26
C LYS A 183 -52.31 -19.38 49.05
N VAL A 184 -52.32 -19.57 50.35
CA VAL A 184 -53.13 -18.81 51.32
C VAL A 184 -52.22 -18.51 52.50
N SER A 185 -52.22 -17.27 52.94
CA SER A 185 -51.56 -16.84 54.19
C SER A 185 -52.58 -16.80 55.32
N LEU A 186 -52.30 -17.53 56.37
CA LEU A 186 -53.18 -17.63 57.54
C LEU A 186 -52.37 -17.37 58.80
N TYR A 187 -53.03 -16.79 59.80
CA TYR A 187 -52.43 -16.43 61.08
C TYR A 187 -52.82 -17.45 62.16
N PHE A 188 -51.77 -18.06 62.75
CA PHE A 188 -51.90 -19.06 63.80
C PHE A 188 -51.40 -18.51 65.16
N SER A 189 -52.03 -18.88 66.26
CA SER A 189 -51.62 -18.44 67.59
C SER A 189 -50.21 -18.95 67.91
N TYR A 190 -49.39 -18.12 68.54
CA TYR A 190 -48.09 -18.53 69.08
C TYR A 190 -48.18 -19.68 70.09
N ALA A 191 -49.37 -19.97 70.65
CA ALA A 191 -49.55 -21.19 71.42
C ALA A 191 -49.22 -22.48 70.64
N TYR A 192 -49.30 -22.44 69.32
CA TYR A 192 -48.94 -23.56 68.43
C TYR A 192 -47.55 -23.48 67.86
N ASP A 193 -46.69 -22.58 68.42
CA ASP A 193 -45.33 -22.50 67.96
C ASP A 193 -44.58 -23.83 68.22
N GLY A 194 -43.91 -24.31 67.23
CA GLY A 194 -43.26 -25.63 67.22
C GLY A 194 -44.17 -26.82 66.88
N MET A 195 -45.51 -26.68 66.90
CA MET A 195 -46.45 -27.70 66.48
C MET A 195 -46.73 -27.66 64.97
N ILE A 196 -46.49 -26.52 64.33
CA ILE A 196 -46.61 -26.33 62.90
C ILE A 196 -45.17 -26.39 62.28
N GLN A 197 -45.00 -27.26 61.26
CA GLN A 197 -43.71 -27.49 60.63
C GLN A 197 -43.83 -27.32 59.12
N LYS A 198 -42.73 -26.84 58.48
CA LYS A 198 -42.65 -26.75 57.00
C LYS A 198 -42.81 -28.15 56.39
N GLY A 199 -43.64 -28.23 55.33
CA GLY A 199 -43.99 -29.48 54.64
C GLY A 199 -45.16 -30.26 55.29
N GLN A 200 -45.66 -29.82 56.50
CA GLN A 200 -46.82 -30.42 57.16
C GLN A 200 -48.06 -30.29 56.29
N THR A 201 -48.84 -31.34 56.24
CA THR A 201 -50.10 -31.36 55.48
C THR A 201 -51.16 -30.50 56.16
N ALA A 202 -51.86 -29.72 55.39
CA ALA A 202 -53.02 -28.91 55.83
C ALA A 202 -54.25 -29.24 55.00
N GLU A 203 -55.41 -29.16 55.61
CA GLU A 203 -56.67 -29.25 54.88
C GLU A 203 -57.19 -27.84 54.67
N ILE A 204 -57.36 -27.43 53.42
CA ILE A 204 -57.77 -26.08 53.02
C ILE A 204 -59.24 -26.14 52.58
N SER A 205 -60.06 -25.31 53.17
CA SER A 205 -61.47 -25.17 52.86
C SER A 205 -61.74 -23.85 52.14
N ILE A 206 -62.53 -23.92 51.07
CA ILE A 206 -62.91 -22.78 50.24
C ILE A 206 -64.45 -22.65 50.27
N PRO A 207 -64.98 -21.73 51.07
CA PRO A 207 -66.44 -21.65 51.30
C PRO A 207 -67.24 -21.40 50.02
N SER A 208 -66.72 -20.62 49.08
CA SER A 208 -67.38 -20.31 47.80
C SER A 208 -67.52 -21.53 46.86
N MET A 209 -66.81 -22.65 47.17
CA MET A 209 -66.93 -23.91 46.43
C MET A 209 -67.63 -25.01 47.25
N MET A 210 -68.69 -24.66 47.95
CA MET A 210 -69.50 -25.54 48.83
C MET A 210 -68.59 -26.24 49.90
N TYR A 211 -67.62 -25.52 50.44
CA TYR A 211 -66.68 -26.03 51.44
C TYR A 211 -65.87 -27.24 50.99
N THR A 212 -65.61 -27.33 49.66
CA THR A 212 -64.69 -28.37 49.14
C THR A 212 -63.33 -28.20 49.80
N THR A 213 -62.80 -29.28 50.32
CA THR A 213 -61.47 -29.31 50.93
C THR A 213 -60.41 -29.75 49.91
N SER A 214 -59.25 -29.07 49.91
CA SER A 214 -58.08 -29.44 49.16
C SER A 214 -56.93 -29.71 50.14
N THR A 215 -56.13 -30.73 49.84
CA THR A 215 -54.93 -31.01 50.63
C THR A 215 -53.81 -30.07 50.20
N GLY A 216 -53.33 -29.32 51.17
CA GLY A 216 -52.18 -28.42 50.96
C GLY A 216 -51.00 -28.77 51.87
N LYS A 217 -49.94 -27.98 51.77
CA LYS A 217 -48.73 -28.12 52.58
C LYS A 217 -48.28 -26.77 53.13
N VAL A 218 -47.72 -26.77 54.32
CA VAL A 218 -47.05 -25.62 54.89
C VAL A 218 -45.81 -25.31 54.02
N GLU A 219 -45.82 -24.20 53.30
CA GLU A 219 -44.71 -23.75 52.46
C GLU A 219 -43.73 -22.91 53.23
N GLU A 220 -44.23 -21.96 54.03
CA GLU A 220 -43.41 -21.00 54.81
C GLU A 220 -44.08 -20.69 56.14
N ILE A 221 -43.25 -20.43 57.16
CA ILE A 221 -43.67 -20.00 58.49
C ILE A 221 -42.94 -18.71 58.80
N ASN A 222 -43.68 -17.60 58.83
CA ASN A 222 -43.14 -16.27 59.09
C ASN A 222 -43.45 -15.89 60.55
N LYS A 223 -42.45 -16.00 61.42
CA LYS A 223 -42.55 -15.71 62.86
C LYS A 223 -42.47 -14.21 63.17
N VAL A 224 -43.06 -13.37 62.29
CA VAL A 224 -43.28 -11.95 62.58
C VAL A 224 -44.59 -11.85 63.33
N SER A 225 -44.55 -11.34 64.54
CA SER A 225 -45.74 -11.28 65.41
C SER A 225 -46.79 -10.33 64.82
N TYR A 226 -47.99 -10.87 64.55
CA TYR A 226 -49.17 -10.11 64.28
C TYR A 226 -49.97 -10.02 65.59
N ILE A 227 -50.21 -8.81 66.10
CA ILE A 227 -50.92 -8.58 67.35
C ILE A 227 -52.34 -8.06 66.99
N THR A 228 -53.37 -8.79 67.46
CA THR A 228 -54.74 -8.38 67.24
C THR A 228 -55.18 -7.30 68.25
N PRO A 229 -56.23 -6.55 67.97
CA PRO A 229 -56.76 -5.53 68.92
C PRO A 229 -57.08 -6.06 70.29
N GLU A 230 -57.41 -7.34 70.39
CA GLU A 230 -57.71 -8.03 71.64
C GLU A 230 -56.47 -8.51 72.40
N GLY A 231 -55.27 -8.25 71.85
CA GLY A 231 -53.95 -8.59 72.45
C GLY A 231 -53.50 -10.01 72.15
N GLY A 232 -54.13 -10.74 71.28
CA GLY A 232 -53.68 -12.05 70.82
C GLY A 232 -52.42 -11.92 69.92
N VAL A 233 -51.42 -12.83 70.07
CA VAL A 233 -50.20 -12.85 69.29
C VAL A 233 -50.20 -14.05 68.35
N TYR A 234 -50.04 -13.77 67.11
CA TYR A 234 -50.09 -14.75 66.02
C TYR A 234 -48.85 -14.65 65.10
N PHE A 235 -48.56 -15.72 64.38
CA PHE A 235 -47.57 -15.78 63.33
C PHE A 235 -48.19 -16.24 62.01
N GLU A 236 -47.62 -15.81 60.92
CA GLU A 236 -48.11 -16.14 59.58
C GLU A 236 -47.65 -17.51 59.15
N VAL A 237 -48.51 -18.31 58.57
CA VAL A 237 -48.20 -19.57 57.90
C VAL A 237 -48.78 -19.49 56.49
N VAL A 238 -47.90 -19.64 55.51
CA VAL A 238 -48.22 -19.71 54.08
C VAL A 238 -48.40 -21.17 53.71
N LEU A 239 -49.62 -21.49 53.24
CA LEU A 239 -49.97 -22.83 52.76
C LEU A 239 -50.05 -22.81 51.26
N SER A 240 -49.47 -23.83 50.58
CA SER A 240 -49.66 -24.03 49.14
C SER A 240 -50.48 -25.28 48.85
N PHE A 241 -51.26 -25.24 47.78
CA PHE A 241 -52.14 -26.35 47.36
C PHE A 241 -52.35 -26.33 45.84
N ASP A 242 -52.61 -27.50 45.26
CA ASP A 242 -52.87 -27.64 43.84
C ASP A 242 -54.29 -27.08 43.48
N ASN A 243 -54.32 -26.34 42.38
CA ASN A 243 -55.55 -25.80 41.84
C ASN A 243 -56.22 -26.83 40.91
N PRO A 244 -57.45 -27.28 41.23
CA PRO A 244 -58.17 -28.18 40.33
C PRO A 244 -58.64 -27.53 39.01
N GLY A 245 -58.29 -26.25 38.80
CA GLY A 245 -58.64 -25.50 37.60
C GLY A 245 -59.80 -24.56 37.69
N THR A 246 -60.48 -24.53 38.85
CA THR A 246 -61.70 -23.72 39.10
C THR A 246 -61.46 -22.59 40.11
N LEU A 247 -60.32 -22.59 40.76
CA LEU A 247 -60.01 -21.62 41.79
C LEU A 247 -59.14 -20.47 41.22
N THR A 248 -59.29 -19.28 41.79
CA THR A 248 -58.55 -18.10 41.41
C THR A 248 -58.03 -17.35 42.63
N ALA A 249 -57.13 -16.41 42.46
CA ALA A 249 -56.74 -15.50 43.55
C ALA A 249 -57.93 -14.67 44.04
N GLY A 250 -57.87 -14.23 45.30
CA GLY A 250 -58.89 -13.39 45.92
C GLY A 250 -60.08 -14.15 46.51
N MET A 251 -60.14 -15.48 46.42
CA MET A 251 -61.25 -16.27 47.07
C MET A 251 -60.91 -16.46 48.53
N ALA A 252 -61.99 -16.34 49.38
CA ALA A 252 -61.88 -16.62 50.81
C ALA A 252 -61.47 -18.11 51.03
N ALA A 253 -60.46 -18.34 51.86
CA ALA A 253 -60.00 -19.69 52.21
C ALA A 253 -59.60 -19.75 53.69
N SER A 254 -59.84 -20.88 54.30
CA SER A 254 -59.37 -21.21 55.63
C SER A 254 -58.73 -22.59 55.62
N ALA A 255 -57.99 -22.93 56.63
CA ALA A 255 -57.31 -24.23 56.68
C ALA A 255 -57.19 -24.69 58.14
N TRP A 256 -57.07 -26.00 58.32
CA TRP A 256 -56.64 -26.55 59.58
C TRP A 256 -55.51 -27.53 59.39
N LEU A 257 -54.63 -27.54 60.38
CA LEU A 257 -53.53 -28.49 60.47
C LEU A 257 -53.82 -29.47 61.62
N THR A 258 -53.21 -30.61 61.54
CA THR A 258 -53.31 -31.59 62.64
C THR A 258 -51.96 -31.74 63.30
N ALA A 259 -51.89 -31.47 64.58
CA ALA A 259 -50.64 -31.64 65.35
C ALA A 259 -50.29 -33.14 65.47
N ALA A 260 -49.04 -33.41 65.87
CA ALA A 260 -48.54 -34.77 65.99
C ALA A 260 -49.31 -35.64 66.96
N ASP A 261 -49.99 -35.05 67.90
CA ASP A 261 -50.89 -35.70 68.89
C ASP A 261 -52.38 -35.89 68.38
N GLY A 262 -52.62 -35.46 67.14
CA GLY A 262 -53.95 -35.51 66.54
C GLY A 262 -54.82 -34.30 66.79
N THR A 263 -54.36 -33.29 67.55
CA THR A 263 -55.09 -32.08 67.85
C THR A 263 -55.26 -31.19 66.59
N PRO A 264 -56.48 -30.76 66.23
CA PRO A 264 -56.71 -29.85 65.13
C PRO A 264 -56.25 -28.42 65.52
N ILE A 265 -55.51 -27.76 64.66
CA ILE A 265 -55.02 -26.40 64.81
C ILE A 265 -55.69 -25.52 63.79
N TYR A 266 -56.42 -24.50 64.26
CA TYR A 266 -57.22 -23.58 63.42
C TYR A 266 -56.53 -22.21 63.38
N PRO A 267 -56.64 -21.48 62.27
CA PRO A 267 -56.18 -20.11 62.18
C PRO A 267 -57.06 -19.15 62.94
N TYR A 268 -56.60 -17.95 63.20
CA TYR A 268 -57.33 -16.87 63.80
C TYR A 268 -58.56 -16.42 62.96
N ASP A 269 -58.35 -16.28 61.66
CA ASP A 269 -59.34 -15.85 60.70
C ASP A 269 -59.11 -16.54 59.32
N SER A 270 -60.03 -16.37 58.40
CA SER A 270 -59.87 -16.78 57.01
C SER A 270 -58.93 -15.81 56.27
N GLY A 271 -58.16 -16.33 55.39
CA GLY A 271 -57.33 -15.57 54.41
C GLY A 271 -57.96 -15.53 53.04
N THR A 272 -57.24 -14.99 52.11
CA THR A 272 -57.63 -15.01 50.70
C THR A 272 -56.54 -15.82 49.92
N THR A 273 -57.03 -16.57 48.96
CA THR A 273 -56.14 -17.28 48.01
C THR A 273 -55.33 -16.27 47.17
N ASP A 274 -54.11 -16.63 46.86
CA ASP A 274 -53.26 -15.92 45.91
C ASP A 274 -52.64 -16.93 44.99
N TYR A 275 -52.19 -16.50 43.79
CA TYR A 275 -51.42 -17.37 42.93
C TYR A 275 -50.10 -17.70 43.59
N TYR A 276 -49.61 -18.93 43.37
CA TYR A 276 -48.36 -19.40 43.96
C TYR A 276 -47.18 -18.50 43.57
N GLN A 277 -47.16 -18.09 42.30
CA GLN A 277 -46.18 -17.17 41.76
C GLN A 277 -46.88 -16.18 40.83
N THR A 278 -46.56 -14.91 40.97
CA THR A 278 -47.08 -13.82 40.14
C THR A 278 -45.91 -12.95 39.74
N GLN A 279 -45.86 -12.62 38.47
CA GLN A 279 -44.83 -11.69 37.96
C GLN A 279 -45.44 -10.77 36.92
N VAL A 280 -45.30 -9.48 37.13
CA VAL A 280 -45.62 -8.46 36.15
C VAL A 280 -44.54 -8.50 35.07
N LEU A 281 -44.95 -8.70 33.84
CA LEU A 281 -44.04 -8.74 32.67
C LEU A 281 -43.90 -7.34 32.11
N THR A 282 -42.68 -6.86 32.11
CA THR A 282 -42.32 -5.55 31.53
C THR A 282 -41.28 -5.72 30.45
N THR A 283 -41.31 -4.85 29.45
CA THR A 283 -40.31 -4.80 28.39
C THR A 283 -39.00 -4.24 28.93
N LYS A 284 -37.88 -4.86 28.57
CA LYS A 284 -36.50 -4.39 28.93
C LYS A 284 -35.88 -3.51 27.86
N ALA A 285 -36.47 -3.42 26.67
CA ALA A 285 -36.09 -2.54 25.58
C ALA A 285 -37.34 -2.02 24.90
N GLY A 286 -37.25 -0.92 24.17
CA GLY A 286 -38.34 -0.35 23.39
C GLY A 286 -38.08 -0.49 21.88
N GLY A 287 -39.18 -0.51 21.11
CA GLY A 287 -39.10 -0.54 19.65
C GLY A 287 -40.46 -0.80 19.00
N PRO A 288 -40.53 -0.70 17.66
CA PRO A 288 -41.72 -1.11 16.93
C PRO A 288 -42.04 -2.59 17.13
N LEU A 289 -43.29 -2.90 17.39
CA LEU A 289 -43.76 -4.27 17.56
C LEU A 289 -43.75 -5.01 16.22
N VAL A 290 -43.07 -6.17 16.19
CA VAL A 290 -43.06 -7.08 15.03
C VAL A 290 -44.13 -8.17 15.20
N ARG A 291 -44.24 -8.69 16.42
CA ARG A 291 -45.16 -9.79 16.72
C ARG A 291 -45.56 -9.80 18.20
N SER A 292 -46.84 -9.99 18.47
CA SER A 292 -47.38 -10.26 19.79
C SER A 292 -48.07 -11.62 19.83
N ASN A 293 -47.72 -12.45 20.82
CA ASN A 293 -48.38 -13.71 21.17
C ASN A 293 -49.14 -13.56 22.51
N LEU A 294 -49.37 -12.32 22.94
CA LEU A 294 -50.04 -12.00 24.18
C LEU A 294 -51.57 -12.13 24.00
N HIS A 295 -52.14 -13.12 24.64
CA HIS A 295 -53.60 -13.28 24.70
C HIS A 295 -54.02 -13.46 26.15
N ASN A 296 -55.03 -12.74 26.55
CA ASN A 296 -55.56 -12.85 27.91
C ASN A 296 -56.04 -14.27 28.19
N TYR A 297 -55.65 -14.80 29.32
CA TYR A 297 -55.90 -16.19 29.76
C TYR A 297 -55.21 -17.28 28.97
N ALA A 298 -54.25 -16.95 28.09
CA ALA A 298 -53.42 -17.96 27.39
C ALA A 298 -52.50 -18.67 28.37
N ASN A 299 -52.37 -19.99 28.19
CA ASN A 299 -51.35 -20.78 28.89
C ASN A 299 -50.03 -20.68 28.14
N VAL A 300 -48.96 -20.42 28.85
CA VAL A 300 -47.59 -20.31 28.31
C VAL A 300 -46.65 -21.21 29.09
N SER A 301 -45.62 -21.69 28.40
CA SER A 301 -44.52 -22.45 28.98
C SER A 301 -43.31 -21.55 29.24
N SER A 302 -42.48 -21.93 30.20
CA SER A 302 -41.20 -21.22 30.42
C SER A 302 -40.38 -21.14 29.13
N GLY A 303 -39.92 -19.94 28.76
CA GLY A 303 -39.14 -19.69 27.54
C GLY A 303 -39.98 -19.32 26.31
N ASP A 304 -41.32 -19.49 26.33
CA ASP A 304 -42.19 -19.10 25.22
C ASP A 304 -41.99 -17.62 24.86
N VAL A 305 -41.94 -17.31 23.57
CA VAL A 305 -41.85 -15.94 23.06
C VAL A 305 -43.25 -15.28 23.18
N LEU A 306 -43.31 -14.22 23.97
CA LEU A 306 -44.54 -13.46 24.21
C LEU A 306 -44.66 -12.24 23.30
N LEU A 307 -43.56 -11.56 23.07
CA LEU A 307 -43.52 -10.33 22.30
C LEU A 307 -42.13 -10.20 21.62
N THR A 308 -42.13 -9.74 20.38
CA THR A 308 -40.91 -9.45 19.62
C THR A 308 -40.98 -8.04 19.04
N MET A 309 -39.96 -7.23 19.27
CA MET A 309 -39.81 -5.86 18.77
C MET A 309 -38.73 -5.79 17.68
N SER A 310 -38.84 -4.82 16.79
CA SER A 310 -37.84 -4.57 15.76
C SER A 310 -36.57 -3.95 16.35
N GLY A 311 -35.43 -4.40 15.86
CA GLY A 311 -34.12 -3.91 16.24
C GLY A 311 -33.32 -3.26 15.10
N GLU A 312 -33.96 -2.77 14.02
CA GLU A 312 -33.25 -2.25 12.85
C GLU A 312 -32.14 -1.24 13.19
N SER A 313 -32.41 -0.26 14.05
CA SER A 313 -31.40 0.70 14.50
C SER A 313 -30.32 0.07 15.41
N LEU A 314 -30.63 -1.06 16.03
CA LEU A 314 -29.71 -1.80 16.90
C LEU A 314 -28.76 -2.69 16.07
N ASP A 315 -29.22 -3.24 14.96
CA ASP A 315 -28.42 -4.08 14.07
C ASP A 315 -27.25 -3.29 13.47
N GLU A 316 -27.46 -2.02 13.12
CA GLU A 316 -26.39 -1.12 12.68
C GLU A 316 -25.38 -0.83 13.81
N GLN A 317 -25.86 -0.59 15.03
CA GLN A 317 -24.99 -0.39 16.20
C GLN A 317 -24.18 -1.65 16.53
N ILE A 318 -24.79 -2.84 16.43
CA ILE A 318 -24.10 -4.13 16.64
C ILE A 318 -23.02 -4.34 15.59
N THR A 319 -23.30 -4.01 14.33
CA THR A 319 -22.32 -4.12 13.25
C THR A 319 -21.11 -3.22 13.52
N THR A 320 -21.35 -1.94 13.86
CA THR A 320 -20.30 -0.99 14.19
C THR A 320 -19.49 -1.43 15.43
N ALA A 321 -20.16 -1.93 16.46
CA ALA A 321 -19.49 -2.42 17.66
C ALA A 321 -18.67 -3.69 17.41
N ARG A 322 -19.14 -4.55 16.50
CA ARG A 322 -18.37 -5.75 16.07
C ARG A 322 -17.11 -5.34 15.35
N GLU A 323 -17.18 -4.41 14.39
CA GLU A 323 -16.00 -3.89 13.68
C GLU A 323 -15.00 -3.24 14.66
N ALA A 324 -15.51 -2.49 15.64
CA ALA A 324 -14.66 -1.90 16.68
C ALA A 324 -13.97 -2.97 17.55
N LEU A 325 -14.69 -4.04 17.90
CA LEU A 325 -14.14 -5.15 18.67
C LEU A 325 -13.09 -5.93 17.86
N GLU A 326 -13.38 -6.25 16.59
CA GLU A 326 -12.43 -6.92 15.69
C GLU A 326 -11.16 -6.09 15.53
N LYS A 327 -11.31 -4.76 15.34
CA LYS A 327 -10.16 -3.86 15.28
C LYS A 327 -9.35 -3.88 16.57
N ALA A 328 -9.97 -3.76 17.73
CA ALA A 328 -9.28 -3.77 19.01
C ALA A 328 -8.55 -5.12 19.27
N GLN A 329 -9.14 -6.24 18.82
CA GLN A 329 -8.52 -7.56 18.87
C GLN A 329 -7.29 -7.65 17.94
N ALA A 330 -7.40 -7.12 16.73
CA ALA A 330 -6.29 -7.06 15.77
C ALA A 330 -5.15 -6.16 16.29
N ASP A 331 -5.49 -5.01 16.86
CA ASP A 331 -4.52 -4.09 17.48
C ASP A 331 -3.77 -4.78 18.64
N MET A 332 -4.49 -5.53 19.49
CA MET A 332 -3.86 -6.33 20.56
C MET A 332 -2.97 -7.45 20.01
N ALA A 333 -3.39 -8.12 18.95
CA ALA A 333 -2.57 -9.16 18.32
C ALA A 333 -1.30 -8.58 17.70
N ALA A 334 -1.37 -7.38 17.10
CA ALA A 334 -0.22 -6.70 16.49
C ALA A 334 0.82 -6.22 17.50
N LEU A 335 0.46 -6.11 18.79
CA LEU A 335 1.41 -5.85 19.88
C LEU A 335 2.28 -7.08 20.23
N ASN A 336 1.85 -8.28 19.83
CA ASN A 336 2.60 -9.52 19.89
C ASN A 336 2.90 -9.97 18.45
N ALA A 337 3.73 -9.18 17.77
CA ALA A 337 3.91 -9.32 16.34
C ALA A 337 4.70 -10.57 15.98
N VAL A 338 4.25 -11.18 14.87
CA VAL A 338 4.95 -12.28 14.21
C VAL A 338 5.41 -11.83 12.82
N ALA A 339 6.43 -12.49 12.29
CA ALA A 339 6.92 -12.22 10.94
C ALA A 339 5.82 -12.53 9.90
N PRO A 340 5.40 -11.56 9.07
CA PRO A 340 4.39 -11.79 8.05
C PRO A 340 4.92 -12.54 6.82
N ILE A 341 6.24 -12.50 6.59
CA ILE A 341 6.95 -13.12 5.47
C ILE A 341 8.23 -13.78 5.94
N ASP A 342 8.75 -14.71 5.15
CA ASP A 342 10.11 -15.22 5.30
C ASP A 342 11.12 -14.17 4.83
N GLY A 343 12.21 -13.99 5.55
CA GLY A 343 13.24 -13.02 5.17
C GLY A 343 14.20 -12.68 6.29
N SER A 344 14.97 -11.61 6.09
CA SER A 344 15.88 -11.09 7.10
C SER A 344 15.38 -9.74 7.62
N ILE A 345 15.61 -9.48 8.90
CA ILE A 345 15.29 -8.20 9.53
C ILE A 345 16.30 -7.15 9.06
N VAL A 346 15.83 -6.20 8.25
CA VAL A 346 16.68 -5.13 7.69
C VAL A 346 16.70 -3.89 8.57
N SER A 347 15.67 -3.68 9.36
CA SER A 347 15.65 -2.62 10.38
C SER A 347 14.81 -3.02 11.59
N CYS A 348 15.26 -2.61 12.77
CA CYS A 348 14.53 -2.74 14.03
C CYS A 348 14.85 -1.50 14.88
N THR A 349 13.83 -0.76 15.28
CA THR A 349 13.97 0.44 16.12
C THR A 349 13.63 0.17 17.60
N LEU A 350 13.19 -1.06 17.90
CA LEU A 350 12.79 -1.45 19.25
C LEU A 350 13.98 -1.67 20.17
N VAL A 351 13.79 -1.28 21.43
CA VAL A 351 14.71 -1.56 22.52
C VAL A 351 13.87 -2.07 23.70
N GLU A 352 14.31 -3.14 24.35
CA GLU A 352 13.63 -3.67 25.55
C GLU A 352 13.47 -2.60 26.62
N GLY A 353 12.27 -2.47 27.19
CA GLY A 353 11.90 -1.43 28.13
C GLY A 353 11.71 -0.04 27.50
N GLY A 354 11.88 0.11 26.19
CA GLY A 354 11.65 1.35 25.46
C GLY A 354 10.17 1.63 25.21
N GLU A 355 9.83 2.91 25.10
CA GLU A 355 8.49 3.36 24.71
C GLU A 355 8.33 3.37 23.21
N VAL A 356 7.14 3.01 22.73
CA VAL A 356 6.72 3.08 21.33
C VAL A 356 5.42 3.85 21.21
N LYS A 357 5.21 4.47 20.05
CA LYS A 357 4.00 5.24 19.76
C LYS A 357 3.20 4.57 18.65
N ALA A 358 1.89 4.79 18.70
CA ALA A 358 0.99 4.37 17.64
C ALA A 358 1.43 4.93 16.29
N GLY A 359 1.53 4.08 15.28
CA GLY A 359 1.98 4.43 13.93
C GLY A 359 3.49 4.30 13.70
N ASP A 360 4.29 4.05 14.74
CA ASP A 360 5.73 3.83 14.56
C ASP A 360 5.98 2.57 13.73
N ALA A 361 6.79 2.70 12.67
CA ALA A 361 7.33 1.58 11.92
C ALA A 361 8.51 1.00 12.69
N VAL A 362 8.36 -0.19 13.24
CA VAL A 362 9.31 -0.73 14.24
C VAL A 362 10.21 -1.81 13.70
N VAL A 363 9.73 -2.67 12.81
CA VAL A 363 10.52 -3.75 12.20
C VAL A 363 10.23 -3.81 10.73
N THR A 364 11.27 -3.90 9.91
CA THR A 364 11.15 -4.18 8.48
C THR A 364 11.84 -5.50 8.16
N ILE A 365 11.11 -6.40 7.54
CA ILE A 365 11.58 -7.71 7.07
C ILE A 365 11.60 -7.67 5.56
N SER A 366 12.67 -8.16 4.96
CA SER A 366 12.79 -8.25 3.50
C SER A 366 13.31 -9.62 3.09
N ASN A 367 12.68 -10.20 2.09
CA ASN A 367 13.18 -11.40 1.44
C ASN A 367 14.24 -10.97 0.41
N THR A 368 15.49 -11.12 0.79
CA THR A 368 16.65 -10.73 -0.03
C THR A 368 17.27 -11.91 -0.80
N THR A 369 16.75 -13.13 -0.65
CA THR A 369 17.24 -14.31 -1.40
C THR A 369 16.85 -14.25 -2.88
N THR A 370 15.73 -13.61 -3.19
CA THR A 370 15.31 -13.27 -4.54
C THR A 370 15.17 -11.76 -4.64
N MET A 371 15.89 -11.16 -5.57
CA MET A 371 15.82 -9.72 -5.82
C MET A 371 15.01 -9.44 -7.08
N VAL A 372 14.41 -8.29 -7.10
CA VAL A 372 13.67 -7.76 -8.26
C VAL A 372 14.42 -6.54 -8.78
N VAL A 373 14.78 -6.57 -10.05
CA VAL A 373 15.41 -5.43 -10.73
C VAL A 373 14.40 -4.83 -11.69
N SER A 374 14.09 -3.56 -11.48
CA SER A 374 13.22 -2.79 -12.38
C SER A 374 14.09 -2.04 -13.39
N ILE A 375 13.94 -2.36 -14.65
CA ILE A 375 14.56 -1.68 -15.79
C ILE A 375 13.49 -1.01 -16.65
N THR A 376 13.90 -0.04 -17.44
CA THR A 376 13.00 0.61 -18.40
C THR A 376 13.57 0.45 -19.80
N LEU A 377 12.74 -0.03 -20.73
CA LEU A 377 13.10 -0.17 -22.13
C LEU A 377 12.32 0.83 -22.97
N ASP A 378 12.96 1.37 -24.00
CA ASP A 378 12.29 2.24 -24.96
C ASP A 378 11.45 1.44 -25.98
N ASN A 379 10.71 2.16 -26.80
CA ASN A 379 9.85 1.59 -27.83
C ASN A 379 10.60 0.79 -28.91
N GLN A 380 11.90 1.04 -29.10
CA GLN A 380 12.72 0.32 -30.08
C GLN A 380 13.21 -1.02 -29.55
N ASN A 381 13.51 -1.06 -28.23
CA ASN A 381 14.18 -2.19 -27.59
C ASN A 381 13.20 -3.18 -26.93
N ILE A 382 11.98 -2.73 -26.55
CA ILE A 382 11.00 -3.59 -25.89
C ILE A 382 10.58 -4.81 -26.71
N GLY A 383 10.58 -4.70 -28.04
CA GLY A 383 10.21 -5.79 -28.96
C GLY A 383 11.19 -6.97 -28.97
N PHE A 384 12.40 -6.79 -28.46
CA PHE A 384 13.43 -7.82 -28.40
C PHE A 384 13.44 -8.62 -27.10
N VAL A 385 12.62 -8.23 -26.11
CA VAL A 385 12.58 -8.88 -24.80
C VAL A 385 11.26 -9.62 -24.63
N LYS A 386 11.32 -10.86 -24.13
CA LYS A 386 10.18 -11.73 -23.87
C LYS A 386 10.21 -12.22 -22.43
N LEU A 387 9.05 -12.63 -21.96
CA LEU A 387 8.94 -13.30 -20.65
C LEU A 387 9.80 -14.56 -20.64
N GLY A 388 10.61 -14.70 -19.61
CA GLY A 388 11.56 -15.81 -19.43
C GLY A 388 12.94 -15.58 -20.02
N ASP A 389 13.18 -14.47 -20.74
CA ASP A 389 14.51 -14.14 -21.25
C ASP A 389 15.47 -13.83 -20.10
N LEU A 390 16.75 -14.17 -20.33
CA LEU A 390 17.83 -13.88 -19.40
C LEU A 390 18.55 -12.60 -19.83
N ILE A 391 18.62 -11.63 -18.95
CA ILE A 391 19.32 -10.35 -19.16
C ILE A 391 20.50 -10.29 -18.21
N THR A 392 21.67 -9.94 -18.75
CA THR A 392 22.89 -9.75 -17.95
C THR A 392 22.83 -8.41 -17.23
N LEU A 393 23.10 -8.44 -15.94
CA LEU A 393 23.12 -7.30 -15.04
C LEU A 393 24.51 -7.20 -14.39
N ASN A 394 25.11 -6.03 -14.38
CA ASN A 394 26.41 -5.80 -13.77
C ASN A 394 26.30 -4.69 -12.71
N ASP A 395 26.91 -4.91 -11.54
CA ASP A 395 27.06 -3.86 -10.54
C ASP A 395 28.35 -3.06 -10.74
N TYR A 396 28.49 -1.96 -10.01
CA TYR A 396 29.71 -1.12 -10.05
C TYR A 396 30.94 -1.80 -9.48
N ASN A 397 30.79 -2.93 -8.76
CA ASN A 397 31.90 -3.70 -8.22
C ASN A 397 32.43 -4.77 -9.20
N GLY A 398 31.77 -4.91 -10.36
CA GLY A 398 32.11 -5.88 -11.39
C GLY A 398 31.50 -7.26 -11.18
N ASN A 399 30.51 -7.40 -10.26
CA ASN A 399 29.74 -8.63 -10.15
C ASN A 399 28.69 -8.68 -11.25
N THR A 400 28.52 -9.87 -11.81
CA THR A 400 27.54 -10.14 -12.86
C THR A 400 26.42 -11.01 -12.31
N TYR A 401 25.20 -10.62 -12.59
CA TYR A 401 23.97 -11.33 -12.21
C TYR A 401 23.17 -11.65 -13.47
N MET A 402 22.40 -12.73 -13.41
CA MET A 402 21.47 -13.08 -14.48
C MET A 402 20.04 -12.78 -14.00
N GLY A 403 19.38 -11.84 -14.65
CA GLY A 403 17.99 -11.49 -14.38
C GLY A 403 17.06 -12.20 -15.36
N THR A 404 16.06 -12.91 -14.83
CA THR A 404 15.00 -13.53 -15.64
C THR A 404 13.83 -12.55 -15.76
N VAL A 405 13.39 -12.27 -16.97
CA VAL A 405 12.23 -11.40 -17.24
C VAL A 405 10.94 -12.06 -16.75
N THR A 406 10.32 -11.49 -15.72
CA THR A 406 9.06 -12.02 -15.14
C THR A 406 7.85 -11.17 -15.47
N ASN A 407 8.05 -9.89 -15.78
CA ASN A 407 6.95 -9.01 -16.17
C ASN A 407 7.42 -7.95 -17.18
N ILE A 408 6.56 -7.69 -18.16
CA ILE A 408 6.74 -6.62 -19.16
C ILE A 408 5.47 -5.78 -19.13
N SER A 409 5.57 -4.52 -18.73
CA SER A 409 4.42 -3.61 -18.75
C SER A 409 4.02 -3.31 -20.18
N THR A 410 2.76 -3.52 -20.49
CA THR A 410 2.16 -3.11 -21.78
C THR A 410 1.74 -1.64 -21.78
N GLN A 411 1.77 -0.99 -20.63
CA GLN A 411 1.49 0.43 -20.48
C GLN A 411 2.81 1.19 -20.43
N GLY A 412 3.07 1.97 -21.48
CA GLY A 412 4.25 2.83 -21.54
C GLY A 412 4.07 4.10 -20.71
N GLU A 413 5.14 4.53 -20.08
CA GLU A 413 5.25 5.84 -19.43
C GLU A 413 5.82 6.84 -20.43
N VAL A 414 5.16 7.99 -20.58
CA VAL A 414 5.62 9.05 -21.51
C VAL A 414 6.42 10.08 -20.70
N GLY A 415 7.73 10.11 -20.92
CA GLY A 415 8.64 11.10 -20.35
C GLY A 415 9.52 11.72 -21.42
N GLN A 416 9.72 13.05 -21.41
CA GLN A 416 10.63 13.80 -22.30
C GLN A 416 10.52 13.47 -23.80
N GLY A 417 9.31 13.11 -24.27
CA GLY A 417 9.06 12.82 -25.70
C GLY A 417 9.36 11.39 -26.15
N MET A 418 9.74 10.50 -25.25
CA MET A 418 9.92 9.07 -25.51
C MET A 418 8.98 8.24 -24.63
N SER A 419 8.47 7.14 -25.17
CA SER A 419 7.72 6.15 -24.39
C SER A 419 8.69 5.08 -23.89
N THR A 420 8.66 4.84 -22.58
CA THR A 420 9.44 3.80 -21.92
C THR A 420 8.50 2.78 -21.28
N PHE A 421 8.92 1.54 -21.26
CA PHE A 421 8.14 0.41 -20.74
C PHE A 421 8.89 -0.21 -19.57
N PRO A 422 8.31 -0.23 -18.37
CA PRO A 422 8.88 -0.95 -17.24
C PRO A 422 8.95 -2.46 -17.49
N VAL A 423 10.10 -3.04 -17.23
CA VAL A 423 10.34 -4.49 -17.27
C VAL A 423 10.91 -4.93 -15.92
N THR A 424 10.34 -6.00 -15.38
CA THR A 424 10.74 -6.57 -14.10
C THR A 424 11.54 -7.84 -14.31
N LEU A 425 12.71 -7.89 -13.70
CA LEU A 425 13.61 -9.02 -13.71
C LEU A 425 13.70 -9.65 -12.33
N GLU A 426 13.64 -10.96 -12.22
CA GLU A 426 13.98 -11.68 -10.99
C GLU A 426 15.44 -12.16 -11.06
N VAL A 427 16.17 -11.92 -9.96
CA VAL A 427 17.56 -12.29 -9.79
C VAL A 427 17.69 -13.18 -8.57
N ASP A 428 18.30 -14.36 -8.73
CA ASP A 428 18.70 -15.20 -7.60
C ASP A 428 19.86 -14.53 -6.86
N ASN A 429 19.63 -14.21 -5.61
CA ASN A 429 20.61 -13.61 -4.71
C ASN A 429 20.91 -14.51 -3.49
N SER A 430 20.85 -15.83 -3.68
CA SER A 430 21.17 -16.79 -2.62
C SER A 430 22.57 -16.60 -2.02
N ALA A 431 23.50 -16.02 -2.78
CA ALA A 431 24.83 -15.64 -2.32
C ALA A 431 24.85 -14.36 -1.44
N GLY A 432 23.76 -13.58 -1.38
CA GLY A 432 23.63 -12.38 -0.57
C GLY A 432 24.51 -11.21 -1.00
N THR A 433 24.97 -11.17 -2.26
CA THR A 433 25.90 -10.15 -2.76
C THR A 433 25.18 -8.93 -3.34
N LEU A 434 23.91 -9.04 -3.70
CA LEU A 434 23.10 -7.95 -4.23
C LEU A 434 22.27 -7.32 -3.12
N TYR A 435 22.41 -6.02 -2.93
CA TYR A 435 21.70 -5.25 -1.90
C TYR A 435 20.51 -4.49 -2.49
N ALA A 436 19.44 -4.35 -1.72
CA ALA A 436 18.32 -3.48 -2.09
C ALA A 436 18.79 -2.02 -2.21
N GLY A 437 18.36 -1.33 -3.27
CA GLY A 437 18.82 0.02 -3.60
C GLY A 437 20.05 0.06 -4.49
N SER A 438 20.68 -1.08 -4.81
CA SER A 438 21.79 -1.14 -5.76
C SER A 438 21.32 -0.78 -7.17
N TRP A 439 22.16 -0.03 -7.89
CA TRP A 439 21.99 0.21 -9.32
C TRP A 439 22.78 -0.83 -10.10
N LEU A 440 22.15 -1.34 -11.15
CA LEU A 440 22.71 -2.37 -12.01
C LEU A 440 22.61 -1.91 -13.46
N ASP A 441 23.69 -2.04 -14.20
CA ASP A 441 23.68 -1.84 -15.63
C ASP A 441 23.25 -3.12 -16.32
N TYR A 442 22.28 -3.03 -17.22
CA TYR A 442 21.82 -4.17 -18.00
C TYR A 442 22.34 -4.12 -19.43
N SER A 443 22.56 -5.28 -20.00
CA SER A 443 22.82 -5.44 -21.43
C SER A 443 22.20 -6.70 -21.98
N PHE A 444 21.61 -6.59 -23.17
CA PHE A 444 21.13 -7.75 -23.92
C PHE A 444 21.25 -7.51 -25.42
N VAL A 445 21.38 -8.60 -26.19
CA VAL A 445 21.54 -8.55 -27.64
C VAL A 445 20.19 -8.31 -28.30
N THR A 446 20.09 -7.26 -29.13
CA THR A 446 18.88 -6.93 -29.90
C THR A 446 18.92 -7.56 -31.30
N SER A 447 20.08 -7.61 -31.90
CA SER A 447 20.29 -8.31 -33.18
C SER A 447 21.74 -8.77 -33.29
N GLN A 448 21.95 -9.84 -34.03
CA GLN A 448 23.30 -10.36 -34.36
C GLN A 448 23.34 -10.85 -35.80
N SER A 449 24.46 -10.68 -36.43
CA SER A 449 24.80 -11.25 -37.73
C SER A 449 26.13 -11.96 -37.65
N ALA A 450 26.22 -13.13 -38.23
CA ALA A 450 27.44 -13.91 -38.32
C ALA A 450 27.85 -14.08 -39.79
N ASP A 451 29.13 -14.26 -40.02
CA ASP A 451 29.69 -14.42 -41.37
C ASP A 451 29.32 -13.27 -42.33
N CYS A 452 29.22 -12.05 -41.80
CA CYS A 452 28.93 -10.84 -42.56
C CYS A 452 30.18 -10.00 -42.85
N VAL A 453 30.16 -9.21 -43.94
CA VAL A 453 31.22 -8.29 -44.28
C VAL A 453 31.15 -7.07 -43.36
N LEU A 454 32.23 -6.80 -42.64
CA LEU A 454 32.33 -5.69 -41.70
C LEU A 454 33.28 -4.63 -42.23
N VAL A 455 32.88 -3.38 -42.13
CA VAL A 455 33.73 -2.22 -42.33
C VAL A 455 33.68 -1.30 -41.10
N PRO A 456 34.73 -0.53 -40.80
CA PRO A 456 34.67 0.48 -39.75
C PRO A 456 33.53 1.47 -39.97
N THR A 457 32.86 1.90 -38.90
CA THR A 457 31.77 2.91 -38.97
C THR A 457 32.21 4.18 -39.68
N THR A 458 33.51 4.53 -39.56
CA THR A 458 34.12 5.69 -40.21
C THR A 458 34.31 5.54 -41.72
N ALA A 459 34.26 4.32 -42.26
CA ALA A 459 34.37 4.06 -43.71
C ALA A 459 33.03 4.36 -44.43
N VAL A 460 31.90 4.24 -43.74
CA VAL A 460 30.59 4.50 -44.31
C VAL A 460 30.33 6.00 -44.33
N LYS A 461 30.15 6.55 -45.54
CA LYS A 461 29.95 7.98 -45.76
C LYS A 461 28.55 8.23 -46.30
N SER A 462 27.94 9.32 -45.86
CA SER A 462 26.70 9.81 -46.42
C SER A 462 27.01 11.00 -47.32
N VAL A 463 26.80 10.85 -48.62
CA VAL A 463 27.17 11.82 -49.66
C VAL A 463 25.93 12.22 -50.46
N LEU A 464 26.05 13.33 -51.22
CA LEU A 464 25.04 13.73 -52.21
C LEU A 464 25.47 13.22 -53.59
N ASP A 465 24.56 12.62 -54.31
CA ASP A 465 24.78 12.28 -55.72
C ASP A 465 24.64 13.54 -56.62
N ALA A 466 24.98 13.39 -57.91
CA ALA A 466 24.91 14.48 -58.87
C ALA A 466 23.50 15.08 -59.04
N GLN A 467 22.47 14.40 -58.57
CA GLN A 467 21.07 14.83 -58.56
C GLN A 467 20.64 15.49 -57.25
N GLY A 468 21.53 15.54 -56.23
CA GLY A 468 21.27 16.10 -54.92
C GLY A 468 20.57 15.13 -53.94
N ASN A 469 20.45 13.84 -54.25
CA ASN A 469 19.93 12.84 -53.35
C ASN A 469 20.99 12.32 -52.38
N LYS A 470 20.57 11.98 -51.17
CA LYS A 470 21.45 11.44 -50.13
C LYS A 470 21.70 9.95 -50.37
N GLN A 471 22.97 9.55 -50.57
CA GLN A 471 23.39 8.19 -50.78
C GLN A 471 24.35 7.74 -49.66
N THR A 472 24.27 6.45 -49.30
CA THR A 472 25.21 5.82 -48.38
C THR A 472 26.24 5.05 -49.20
N VAL A 473 27.52 5.45 -49.08
CA VAL A 473 28.60 4.87 -49.87
C VAL A 473 29.80 4.50 -48.99
N VAL A 474 30.58 3.56 -49.51
CA VAL A 474 31.95 3.27 -49.04
C VAL A 474 32.90 3.53 -50.20
N PHE A 475 33.96 4.25 -49.96
CA PHE A 475 35.00 4.45 -50.96
C PHE A 475 35.93 3.24 -50.97
N VAL A 476 35.88 2.46 -52.03
CA VAL A 476 36.57 1.18 -52.17
C VAL A 476 37.66 1.32 -53.23
N TYR A 477 38.89 0.88 -52.93
CA TYR A 477 39.98 0.81 -53.89
C TYR A 477 39.71 -0.33 -54.89
N ARG A 478 39.76 -0.03 -56.19
CA ARG A 478 39.55 -0.97 -57.31
C ARG A 478 40.46 -0.61 -58.49
N ASP A 479 40.88 -1.62 -59.23
CA ASP A 479 41.63 -1.42 -60.45
C ASP A 479 40.72 -0.95 -61.61
N GLU A 480 39.41 -1.29 -61.56
CA GLU A 480 38.40 -0.90 -62.56
C GLU A 480 37.19 -0.34 -61.84
N ARG A 481 36.50 0.62 -62.50
CA ARG A 481 35.28 1.26 -61.95
C ARG A 481 34.15 0.24 -61.78
N PRO A 482 33.58 0.04 -60.61
CA PRO A 482 32.45 -0.85 -60.37
C PRO A 482 31.16 -0.29 -60.98
N ASP A 483 30.23 -1.19 -61.37
CA ASP A 483 28.93 -0.81 -61.94
C ASP A 483 28.04 -0.07 -60.93
N ASN A 484 28.20 -0.28 -59.62
CA ASN A 484 27.43 0.34 -58.55
C ASN A 484 28.11 1.60 -57.97
N THR A 485 28.95 2.27 -58.74
CA THR A 485 29.60 3.54 -58.40
C THR A 485 28.58 4.69 -58.46
N VAL A 486 28.51 5.52 -57.42
CA VAL A 486 27.69 6.72 -57.35
C VAL A 486 28.40 7.93 -57.96
N GLU A 487 27.78 8.68 -58.86
CA GLU A 487 28.30 9.98 -59.30
C GLU A 487 28.05 11.02 -58.22
N LEU A 488 29.14 11.56 -57.65
CA LEU A 488 29.08 12.53 -56.54
C LEU A 488 28.78 13.94 -57.02
N ASP A 489 28.12 14.75 -56.19
CA ASP A 489 28.04 16.19 -56.38
C ASP A 489 29.46 16.80 -56.41
N PRO A 490 29.81 17.63 -57.41
CA PRO A 490 31.12 18.25 -57.53
C PRO A 490 31.56 19.13 -56.36
N SER A 491 30.64 19.48 -55.47
CA SER A 491 30.95 20.28 -54.25
C SER A 491 31.52 19.44 -53.09
N ILE A 492 31.49 18.10 -53.18
CA ILE A 492 32.00 17.21 -52.14
C ILE A 492 33.54 17.26 -52.12
N THR A 493 34.09 17.58 -50.95
CA THR A 493 35.53 17.65 -50.74
C THR A 493 35.95 16.78 -49.53
N GLY A 494 37.22 16.40 -49.44
CA GLY A 494 37.75 15.60 -48.31
C GLY A 494 37.46 14.10 -48.44
N VAL A 495 37.11 13.65 -49.64
CA VAL A 495 37.01 12.23 -50.02
C VAL A 495 37.99 11.91 -51.13
N PRO A 496 38.45 10.66 -51.26
CA PRO A 496 39.35 10.27 -52.35
C PRO A 496 38.62 10.30 -53.71
N THR A 497 39.41 10.52 -54.76
CA THR A 497 38.92 10.63 -56.12
C THR A 497 39.18 9.34 -56.90
N GLU A 498 38.56 9.23 -58.07
CA GLU A 498 38.83 8.12 -59.00
C GLU A 498 40.33 8.09 -59.47
N GLU A 499 41.02 9.25 -59.49
CA GLU A 499 42.46 9.32 -59.77
C GLU A 499 43.29 8.65 -58.69
N ASP A 500 42.80 8.58 -57.44
CA ASP A 500 43.41 7.87 -56.32
C ASP A 500 43.08 6.36 -56.32
N GLY A 501 42.29 5.88 -57.30
CA GLY A 501 41.84 4.49 -57.43
C GLY A 501 40.69 4.12 -56.52
N TYR A 502 40.03 5.10 -55.85
CA TYR A 502 38.90 4.87 -54.99
C TYR A 502 37.60 5.28 -55.63
N TYR A 503 36.61 4.38 -55.58
CA TYR A 503 35.27 4.59 -56.14
C TYR A 503 34.24 4.64 -55.04
N PRO A 504 33.32 5.62 -55.03
CA PRO A 504 32.17 5.67 -54.12
C PRO A 504 31.16 4.61 -54.48
N VAL A 505 31.22 3.47 -53.87
CA VAL A 505 30.36 2.31 -54.09
C VAL A 505 29.11 2.44 -53.27
N LEU A 506 27.91 2.36 -53.89
CA LEU A 506 26.65 2.31 -53.17
C LEU A 506 26.61 1.05 -52.31
N VAL A 507 26.29 1.22 -51.03
CA VAL A 507 26.23 0.10 -50.08
C VAL A 507 24.86 0.05 -49.39
N GLU A 508 24.43 -1.17 -49.14
CA GLU A 508 23.34 -1.45 -48.22
C GLU A 508 23.93 -1.89 -46.86
N THR A 509 23.60 -1.18 -45.82
CA THR A 509 24.10 -1.45 -44.47
C THR A 509 23.15 -2.26 -43.65
N GLY A 510 23.62 -3.21 -42.86
CA GLY A 510 22.88 -4.00 -41.91
C GLY A 510 23.05 -3.50 -40.47
N ILE A 511 23.41 -4.41 -39.56
CA ILE A 511 23.62 -4.13 -38.14
C ILE A 511 24.89 -3.26 -38.00
N ASN A 512 24.86 -2.37 -37.02
CA ASN A 512 26.05 -1.60 -36.63
C ASN A 512 26.29 -1.65 -35.13
N ASP A 513 27.53 -1.62 -34.74
CA ASP A 513 27.98 -1.38 -33.36
C ASP A 513 28.79 -0.08 -33.27
N THR A 514 29.52 0.13 -32.17
CA THR A 514 30.30 1.34 -31.95
C THR A 514 31.57 1.41 -32.82
N LYS A 515 32.00 0.32 -33.45
CA LYS A 515 33.23 0.21 -34.21
C LYS A 515 33.00 -0.15 -35.66
N SER A 516 32.06 -1.04 -35.95
CA SER A 516 31.87 -1.67 -37.26
C SER A 516 30.43 -1.56 -37.74
N VAL A 517 30.26 -1.63 -39.05
CA VAL A 517 28.96 -1.70 -39.74
C VAL A 517 29.00 -2.93 -40.66
N GLU A 518 27.93 -3.71 -40.59
CA GLU A 518 27.69 -4.79 -41.54
C GLU A 518 27.33 -4.20 -42.90
N ILE A 519 27.98 -4.70 -43.94
CA ILE A 519 27.65 -4.39 -45.33
C ILE A 519 26.94 -5.60 -45.94
N VAL A 520 25.66 -5.41 -46.25
CA VAL A 520 24.84 -6.45 -46.89
C VAL A 520 25.17 -6.59 -48.39
N SER A 521 25.46 -5.46 -49.05
CA SER A 521 25.85 -5.44 -50.45
C SER A 521 26.77 -4.25 -50.76
N GLY A 522 27.64 -4.41 -51.77
CA GLY A 522 28.49 -3.35 -52.29
C GLY A 522 29.99 -3.50 -52.00
N VAL A 523 30.37 -4.12 -50.89
CA VAL A 523 31.75 -4.36 -50.49
C VAL A 523 31.96 -5.85 -50.24
N ASN A 524 33.11 -6.40 -50.63
CA ASN A 524 33.50 -7.79 -50.42
C ASN A 524 34.60 -7.93 -49.37
N ASP A 525 34.75 -9.15 -48.86
CA ASP A 525 35.86 -9.49 -47.98
C ASP A 525 37.22 -9.17 -48.63
N GLY A 526 38.09 -8.53 -47.87
CA GLY A 526 39.43 -8.12 -48.33
C GLY A 526 39.46 -6.80 -49.13
N ASP A 527 38.30 -6.15 -49.34
CA ASP A 527 38.29 -4.85 -50.02
C ASP A 527 38.93 -3.77 -49.17
N GLN A 528 39.80 -2.95 -49.80
CA GLN A 528 40.43 -1.82 -49.15
C GLN A 528 39.45 -0.63 -49.12
N VAL A 529 39.07 -0.17 -47.93
CA VAL A 529 38.08 0.89 -47.75
C VAL A 529 38.70 2.14 -47.13
N PHE A 530 38.37 3.29 -47.68
CA PHE A 530 38.86 4.57 -47.19
C PHE A 530 38.20 4.95 -45.85
N ILE A 531 39.07 5.39 -44.92
CA ILE A 531 38.64 5.89 -43.60
C ILE A 531 38.73 7.42 -43.54
N ASN A 532 39.92 7.95 -43.72
CA ASN A 532 40.23 9.38 -43.61
C ASN A 532 41.58 9.70 -44.28
N TYR A 533 41.90 10.98 -44.38
CA TYR A 533 43.27 11.44 -44.70
C TYR A 533 44.08 11.57 -43.40
N THR A 534 45.33 11.11 -43.43
CA THR A 534 46.27 11.40 -42.34
C THR A 534 46.70 12.86 -42.42
N VAL A 535 46.48 13.61 -41.36
CA VAL A 535 47.03 14.98 -41.24
C VAL A 535 48.51 14.84 -40.92
N THR A 536 49.37 15.14 -41.90
CA THR A 536 50.80 15.29 -41.62
C THR A 536 50.99 16.56 -40.81
N GLU A 537 51.09 16.46 -39.49
CA GLU A 537 51.53 17.59 -38.66
C GLU A 537 52.94 17.97 -39.10
N GLY A 538 53.06 19.09 -39.84
CA GLY A 538 54.34 19.78 -40.05
C GLY A 538 54.91 20.11 -38.68
N SER A 539 56.09 19.59 -38.42
CA SER A 539 56.86 19.86 -37.22
C SER A 539 57.10 21.36 -37.05
N ASP A 540 56.27 22.02 -36.29
CA ASP A 540 56.55 23.32 -35.66
C ASP A 540 56.37 23.19 -34.14
N SER A 541 57.56 23.01 -33.55
CA SER A 541 57.69 23.09 -32.09
C SER A 541 57.57 24.55 -31.64
N SER A 542 56.44 24.91 -31.03
CA SER A 542 56.46 25.92 -29.96
C SER A 542 55.17 25.89 -29.15
N SER A 543 55.36 25.43 -27.93
CA SER A 543 54.78 25.86 -26.65
C SER A 543 53.33 26.31 -26.56
N GLY A 544 52.67 25.72 -25.58
CA GLY A 544 51.70 26.45 -24.78
C GLY A 544 50.36 25.74 -24.64
N GLY A 545 50.24 25.00 -23.58
CA GLY A 545 49.07 24.30 -23.10
C GLY A 545 47.81 25.11 -23.04
N ILE A 546 46.76 24.40 -22.92
CA ILE A 546 45.80 24.48 -21.78
C ILE A 546 44.73 23.43 -22.05
N VAL A 547 44.67 22.49 -21.14
CA VAL A 547 43.56 21.56 -20.93
C VAL A 547 42.43 22.32 -20.27
N LEU A 548 41.20 22.14 -20.71
CA LEU A 548 39.92 22.24 -19.96
C LEU A 548 38.91 21.39 -20.71
N GLY A 549 38.30 20.47 -20.11
CA GLY A 549 37.56 20.10 -19.01
C GLY A 549 36.37 19.30 -19.48
#